data_91ae2d81e0970f591ef25e0dcb2ecce3
#
_entry.id   91ae2d81e0970f591ef25e0dcb2ecce3
#
_cell.length_a   1.000
_cell.length_b   1.000
_cell.length_c   1.000
_cell.angle_alpha   90.00
_cell.angle_beta   90.00
_cell.angle_gamma   90.00
#
_symmetry.space_group_name_H-M   'P 1'
#
loop_
_entity.id
_entity.type
_entity.pdbx_description
1 polymer ?
#
loop_
_entity_poly.entity_id
_entity_poly.type
_entity_poly.pdbx_seq_one_letter_code
_entity_poly.pdbx_strand_id
1 'polypeptide(L)'
;MMKKLKLGRTGLDISQVILGGGWVGGLFIDPNFDIMEKAIELSIKAGINWIDTAESYSDGKSEKNIGYLISCLPASDKLQISSKARLDPTISETFVSQLDRKLDNTLNRLKVDKLELYQLHNRITFEENNDTLTCSQIFNNNICEIMTKLKEDGRVKNIGLTALGDTESIRKIILTGHFDTAQIYYNLLNPSANFKEKSRWNDHDFSGLISDCKKFNMGIMGIRIFAAGLLATDVRHGREIPVTHVINIKEEERRVERLFQLVGDTYGNRAQFALRYGLSNKNLNCIVLGLASLDHLKDSMQAVELGPLPDDLLVKISELQNSNFI
;
A
#
# COMPACT_ATOMS: atom_id res chain seq x y z
N MET A 1 8.04 -17.99 -11.86
CA MET A 1 7.79 -18.20 -10.41
C MET A 1 7.84 -16.86 -9.70
N MET A 2 6.90 -16.57 -8.82
CA MET A 2 6.84 -15.31 -8.05
C MET A 2 8.14 -15.08 -7.28
N LYS A 3 8.79 -13.94 -7.53
CA LYS A 3 10.01 -13.57 -6.82
C LYS A 3 9.65 -13.14 -5.38
N LYS A 4 10.43 -13.58 -4.40
CA LYS A 4 10.37 -13.11 -3.01
C LYS A 4 11.57 -12.24 -2.69
N LEU A 5 11.35 -11.18 -1.92
CA LEU A 5 12.37 -10.22 -1.49
C LEU A 5 12.34 -10.13 0.04
N LYS A 6 13.44 -9.74 0.65
CA LYS A 6 13.45 -9.39 2.08
C LYS A 6 12.70 -8.07 2.30
N LEU A 7 11.77 -8.07 3.24
CA LEU A 7 11.01 -6.87 3.61
C LEU A 7 11.85 -6.00 4.57
N GLY A 8 12.84 -5.31 4.03
CA GLY A 8 13.75 -4.49 4.82
C GLY A 8 14.36 -5.27 5.99
N ARG A 9 14.39 -4.63 7.17
CA ARG A 9 14.95 -5.20 8.41
C ARG A 9 14.04 -6.18 9.16
N THR A 10 12.82 -6.44 8.66
CA THR A 10 11.84 -7.32 9.33
C THR A 10 12.27 -8.78 9.41
N GLY A 11 13.22 -9.20 8.59
CA GLY A 11 13.63 -10.60 8.44
C GLY A 11 12.64 -11.45 7.62
N LEU A 12 11.49 -10.92 7.24
CA LEU A 12 10.44 -11.63 6.52
C LEU A 12 10.69 -11.65 5.00
N ASP A 13 10.33 -12.74 4.36
CA ASP A 13 10.28 -12.83 2.91
C ASP A 13 8.87 -12.45 2.41
N ILE A 14 8.81 -11.52 1.47
CA ILE A 14 7.57 -11.03 0.87
C ILE A 14 7.59 -11.21 -0.65
N SER A 15 6.49 -11.67 -1.23
CA SER A 15 6.34 -11.74 -2.68
C SER A 15 6.33 -10.34 -3.30
N GLN A 16 6.90 -10.18 -4.50
CA GLN A 16 7.01 -8.87 -5.17
C GLN A 16 5.68 -8.17 -5.42
N VAL A 17 4.57 -8.92 -5.40
CA VAL A 17 3.20 -8.40 -5.31
C VAL A 17 2.47 -9.11 -4.19
N ILE A 18 1.57 -8.40 -3.50
CA ILE A 18 0.76 -8.92 -2.41
C ILE A 18 -0.70 -8.54 -2.59
N LEU A 19 -1.60 -9.30 -1.98
CA LEU A 19 -3.04 -9.02 -2.03
C LEU A 19 -3.37 -7.81 -1.15
N GLY A 20 -4.15 -6.87 -1.68
CA GLY A 20 -4.71 -5.74 -0.95
C GLY A 20 -6.20 -5.91 -0.71
N GLY A 21 -6.61 -5.90 0.54
CA GLY A 21 -8.00 -6.00 0.99
C GLY A 21 -8.77 -4.67 0.94
N GLY A 22 -8.22 -3.64 0.31
CA GLY A 22 -8.79 -2.29 0.29
C GLY A 22 -10.14 -2.18 -0.42
N TRP A 23 -11.00 -1.28 0.09
CA TRP A 23 -12.37 -1.11 -0.41
C TRP A 23 -12.45 -0.52 -1.84
N VAL A 24 -11.44 0.22 -2.30
CA VAL A 24 -11.42 0.77 -3.67
C VAL A 24 -11.43 -0.35 -4.70
N GLY A 25 -10.61 -1.39 -4.52
CA GLY A 25 -10.69 -2.61 -5.32
C GLY A 25 -11.93 -3.42 -4.99
N GLY A 26 -12.14 -3.69 -3.71
CA GLY A 26 -13.36 -4.30 -3.20
C GLY A 26 -13.43 -5.82 -3.27
N LEU A 27 -12.41 -6.49 -3.77
CA LEU A 27 -12.43 -7.95 -3.94
C LEU A 27 -12.71 -8.70 -2.63
N PHE A 28 -12.11 -8.29 -1.50
CA PHE A 28 -12.29 -8.96 -0.20
C PHE A 28 -13.46 -8.42 0.64
N ILE A 29 -14.30 -7.58 0.05
CA ILE A 29 -15.59 -7.13 0.62
C ILE A 29 -16.78 -7.51 -0.27
N ASP A 30 -16.53 -8.26 -1.35
CA ASP A 30 -17.55 -8.81 -2.23
C ASP A 30 -18.53 -9.67 -1.42
N PRO A 31 -19.83 -9.66 -1.73
CA PRO A 31 -20.79 -10.57 -1.10
C PRO A 31 -20.61 -12.03 -1.52
N ASN A 32 -19.95 -12.30 -2.64
CA ASN A 32 -19.72 -13.65 -3.16
C ASN A 32 -18.40 -14.23 -2.62
N PHE A 33 -18.50 -15.14 -1.66
CA PHE A 33 -17.36 -15.81 -1.05
C PHE A 33 -16.57 -16.68 -2.03
N ASP A 34 -17.21 -17.33 -3.02
CA ASP A 34 -16.54 -18.19 -3.99
C ASP A 34 -15.50 -17.42 -4.82
N ILE A 35 -15.81 -16.14 -5.12
CA ILE A 35 -14.87 -15.26 -5.84
C ILE A 35 -13.64 -14.98 -4.98
N MET A 36 -13.82 -14.70 -3.69
CA MET A 36 -12.72 -14.43 -2.77
C MET A 36 -11.87 -15.67 -2.50
N GLU A 37 -12.51 -16.82 -2.30
CA GLU A 37 -11.82 -18.11 -2.13
C GLU A 37 -10.97 -18.42 -3.35
N LYS A 38 -11.56 -18.30 -4.55
CA LYS A 38 -10.83 -18.50 -5.81
C LYS A 38 -9.65 -17.53 -5.97
N ALA A 39 -9.81 -16.29 -5.52
CA ALA A 39 -8.71 -15.31 -5.56
C ALA A 39 -7.56 -15.73 -4.64
N ILE A 40 -7.84 -16.22 -3.44
CA ILE A 40 -6.83 -16.74 -2.50
C ILE A 40 -6.11 -17.95 -3.10
N GLU A 41 -6.85 -18.94 -3.62
CA GLU A 41 -6.28 -20.14 -4.25
C GLU A 41 -5.33 -19.79 -5.41
N LEU A 42 -5.78 -18.93 -6.34
CA LEU A 42 -4.99 -18.50 -7.49
C LEU A 42 -3.74 -17.73 -7.05
N SER A 43 -3.86 -16.92 -6.00
CA SER A 43 -2.74 -16.14 -5.47
C SER A 43 -1.68 -17.03 -4.83
N ILE A 44 -2.07 -17.99 -4.01
CA ILE A 44 -1.16 -18.97 -3.40
C ILE A 44 -0.47 -19.80 -4.48
N LYS A 45 -1.22 -20.28 -5.47
CA LYS A 45 -0.67 -21.05 -6.60
C LYS A 45 0.34 -20.22 -7.41
N ALA A 46 0.12 -18.91 -7.55
CA ALA A 46 1.06 -18.01 -8.19
C ALA A 46 2.29 -17.67 -7.33
N GLY A 47 2.30 -18.05 -6.05
CA GLY A 47 3.39 -17.83 -5.09
C GLY A 47 3.30 -16.53 -4.30
N ILE A 48 2.13 -15.86 -4.29
CA ILE A 48 1.84 -14.76 -3.37
C ILE A 48 1.78 -15.35 -1.96
N ASN A 49 2.47 -14.71 -1.02
CA ASN A 49 2.55 -15.19 0.36
C ASN A 49 2.04 -14.19 1.41
N TRP A 50 1.38 -13.11 0.97
CA TRP A 50 0.99 -12.03 1.88
C TRP A 50 -0.33 -11.39 1.48
N ILE A 51 -1.13 -11.00 2.48
CA ILE A 51 -2.33 -10.19 2.32
C ILE A 51 -2.30 -8.99 3.27
N ASP A 52 -2.65 -7.81 2.78
CA ASP A 52 -2.68 -6.54 3.50
C ASP A 52 -4.12 -6.03 3.63
N THR A 53 -4.60 -5.80 4.83
CA THR A 53 -5.94 -5.28 5.10
C THR A 53 -5.92 -4.11 6.09
N ALA A 54 -7.07 -3.69 6.59
CA ALA A 54 -7.23 -2.68 7.64
C ALA A 54 -8.60 -2.77 8.30
N GLU A 55 -8.69 -2.37 9.57
CA GLU A 55 -9.96 -2.26 10.30
C GLU A 55 -10.97 -1.33 9.61
N SER A 56 -10.48 -0.25 8.99
CA SER A 56 -11.30 0.75 8.32
C SER A 56 -11.86 0.29 6.96
N TYR A 57 -11.44 -0.87 6.45
CA TYR A 57 -11.92 -1.35 5.15
C TYR A 57 -13.30 -1.98 5.29
N SER A 58 -14.32 -1.19 4.91
CA SER A 58 -15.74 -1.53 5.07
C SER A 58 -16.08 -1.97 6.49
N ASP A 59 -15.64 -1.18 7.46
CA ASP A 59 -15.90 -1.38 8.88
C ASP A 59 -15.54 -2.79 9.38
N GLY A 60 -14.33 -3.21 9.06
CA GLY A 60 -13.79 -4.52 9.44
C GLY A 60 -14.32 -5.71 8.62
N LYS A 61 -15.17 -5.49 7.60
CA LYS A 61 -15.68 -6.57 6.75
C LYS A 61 -14.54 -7.28 6.01
N SER A 62 -13.55 -6.51 5.50
CA SER A 62 -12.38 -7.07 4.85
C SER A 62 -11.61 -8.02 5.79
N GLU A 63 -11.33 -7.60 7.02
CA GLU A 63 -10.65 -8.47 8.01
C GLU A 63 -11.47 -9.72 8.34
N LYS A 64 -12.79 -9.60 8.52
CA LYS A 64 -13.68 -10.75 8.79
C LYS A 64 -13.66 -11.77 7.66
N ASN A 65 -13.78 -11.31 6.42
CA ASN A 65 -13.79 -12.18 5.24
C ASN A 65 -12.43 -12.87 5.07
N ILE A 66 -11.34 -12.11 5.16
CA ILE A 66 -9.97 -12.65 5.09
C ILE A 66 -9.72 -13.67 6.21
N GLY A 67 -10.10 -13.35 7.45
CA GLY A 67 -9.95 -14.25 8.58
C GLY A 67 -10.72 -15.56 8.40
N TYR A 68 -11.93 -15.52 7.87
CA TYR A 68 -12.68 -16.71 7.52
C TYR A 68 -11.95 -17.56 6.45
N LEU A 69 -11.58 -16.94 5.33
CA LEU A 69 -10.91 -17.63 4.22
C LEU A 69 -9.60 -18.28 4.65
N ILE A 70 -8.76 -17.54 5.37
CA ILE A 70 -7.46 -18.06 5.85
C ILE A 70 -7.64 -19.17 6.87
N SER A 71 -8.68 -19.10 7.71
CA SER A 71 -8.95 -20.18 8.69
C SER A 71 -9.33 -21.51 8.01
N CYS A 72 -9.80 -21.49 6.77
CA CYS A 72 -10.13 -22.68 5.98
C CYS A 72 -8.91 -23.24 5.21
N LEU A 73 -7.80 -22.51 5.13
CA LEU A 73 -6.62 -22.96 4.39
C LEU A 73 -5.82 -24.01 5.16
N PRO A 74 -5.21 -24.99 4.43
CA PRO A 74 -4.23 -25.88 5.01
C PRO A 74 -3.05 -25.10 5.64
N ALA A 75 -2.40 -25.68 6.64
CA ALA A 75 -1.28 -25.02 7.32
C ALA A 75 -0.10 -24.69 6.38
N SER A 76 0.08 -25.48 5.31
CA SER A 76 1.09 -25.26 4.26
C SER A 76 0.85 -23.98 3.43
N ASP A 77 -0.40 -23.55 3.33
CA ASP A 77 -0.86 -22.52 2.40
C ASP A 77 -1.17 -21.20 3.11
N LYS A 78 -0.77 -21.07 4.38
CA LYS A 78 -1.03 -19.86 5.17
C LYS A 78 -0.33 -18.63 4.59
N LEU A 79 -1.12 -17.58 4.35
CA LEU A 79 -0.63 -16.26 4.00
C LEU A 79 -0.17 -15.52 5.26
N GLN A 80 0.91 -14.75 5.14
CA GLN A 80 1.29 -13.72 6.11
C GLN A 80 0.28 -12.57 6.05
N ILE A 81 0.00 -11.96 7.19
CA ILE A 81 -1.06 -10.94 7.29
C ILE A 81 -0.50 -9.64 7.82
N SER A 82 -0.85 -8.55 7.14
CA SER A 82 -0.75 -7.20 7.71
C SER A 82 -2.11 -6.54 7.85
N SER A 83 -2.28 -5.80 8.94
CA SER A 83 -3.43 -4.93 9.14
C SER A 83 -2.99 -3.56 9.66
N LYS A 84 -3.96 -2.66 9.87
CA LYS A 84 -3.70 -1.26 10.18
C LYS A 84 -4.75 -0.70 11.12
N ALA A 85 -4.34 0.26 11.97
CA ALA A 85 -5.25 1.02 12.82
C ALA A 85 -5.21 2.51 12.50
N ARG A 86 -6.37 3.15 12.57
CA ARG A 86 -6.50 4.60 12.68
C ARG A 86 -6.76 4.98 14.12
N LEU A 87 -5.97 5.89 14.64
CA LEU A 87 -6.19 6.51 15.95
C LEU A 87 -7.07 7.75 15.77
N ASP A 88 -7.99 7.93 16.66
CA ASP A 88 -8.90 9.08 16.67
C ASP A 88 -8.46 10.07 17.75
N PRO A 89 -7.94 11.26 17.38
CA PRO A 89 -7.52 12.26 18.34
C PRO A 89 -8.68 13.02 18.98
N THR A 90 -9.93 12.81 18.54
CA THR A 90 -11.10 13.58 18.98
C THR A 90 -11.83 12.95 20.15
N ILE A 91 -11.56 11.69 20.46
CA ILE A 91 -12.23 10.97 21.55
C ILE A 91 -11.38 10.99 22.83
N SER A 92 -12.03 10.83 23.98
CA SER A 92 -11.38 10.85 25.30
C SER A 92 -10.54 9.61 25.60
N GLU A 93 -10.66 8.55 24.85
CA GLU A 93 -9.89 7.31 25.01
C GLU A 93 -8.41 7.56 24.67
N THR A 94 -7.48 7.11 25.53
CA THR A 94 -6.05 7.27 25.27
C THR A 94 -5.60 6.48 24.04
N PHE A 95 -4.55 6.93 23.34
CA PHE A 95 -4.03 6.20 22.18
C PHE A 95 -3.54 4.79 22.52
N VAL A 96 -3.05 4.56 23.74
CA VAL A 96 -2.71 3.20 24.23
C VAL A 96 -3.95 2.32 24.21
N SER A 97 -5.03 2.75 24.86
CA SER A 97 -6.28 1.98 24.95
C SER A 97 -6.90 1.77 23.55
N GLN A 98 -6.85 2.80 22.69
CA GLN A 98 -7.31 2.69 21.31
C GLN A 98 -6.54 1.61 20.54
N LEU A 99 -5.20 1.60 20.60
CA LEU A 99 -4.35 0.63 19.92
C LEU A 99 -4.60 -0.79 20.43
N ASP A 100 -4.65 -0.99 21.74
CA ASP A 100 -4.92 -2.29 22.34
C ASP A 100 -6.27 -2.84 21.91
N ARG A 101 -7.34 -2.08 22.09
CA ARG A 101 -8.70 -2.47 21.70
C ARG A 101 -8.81 -2.75 20.20
N LYS A 102 -8.20 -1.90 19.38
CA LYS A 102 -8.23 -2.05 17.90
C LYS A 102 -7.44 -3.28 17.46
N LEU A 103 -6.29 -3.55 18.04
CA LEU A 103 -5.50 -4.75 17.76
C LEU A 103 -6.25 -6.02 18.18
N ASP A 104 -6.82 -6.07 19.37
CA ASP A 104 -7.61 -7.23 19.83
C ASP A 104 -8.79 -7.49 18.90
N ASN A 105 -9.52 -6.45 18.50
CA ASN A 105 -10.61 -6.57 17.54
C ASN A 105 -10.13 -7.06 16.16
N THR A 106 -8.97 -6.60 15.70
CA THR A 106 -8.34 -7.04 14.45
C THR A 106 -7.96 -8.52 14.51
N LEU A 107 -7.27 -8.95 15.57
CA LEU A 107 -6.89 -10.36 15.78
C LEU A 107 -8.12 -11.27 15.80
N ASN A 108 -9.18 -10.86 16.51
CA ASN A 108 -10.45 -11.58 16.56
C ASN A 108 -11.13 -11.68 15.19
N ARG A 109 -11.19 -10.59 14.39
CA ARG A 109 -11.78 -10.62 13.05
C ARG A 109 -10.97 -11.48 12.08
N LEU A 110 -9.66 -11.41 12.16
CA LEU A 110 -8.73 -12.19 11.34
C LEU A 110 -8.56 -13.65 11.81
N LYS A 111 -9.06 -14.00 13.03
CA LYS A 111 -8.93 -15.32 13.65
C LYS A 111 -7.48 -15.78 13.78
N VAL A 112 -6.61 -14.90 14.22
CA VAL A 112 -5.18 -15.16 14.43
C VAL A 112 -4.74 -14.64 15.79
N ASP A 113 -3.71 -15.27 16.37
CA ASP A 113 -3.16 -14.87 17.67
C ASP A 113 -2.17 -13.71 17.54
N LYS A 114 -1.61 -13.50 16.34
CA LYS A 114 -0.61 -12.46 16.06
C LYS A 114 -0.57 -12.06 14.59
N LEU A 115 -0.08 -10.85 14.32
CA LEU A 115 0.15 -10.33 12.98
C LEU A 115 1.65 -10.32 12.64
N GLU A 116 1.97 -10.52 11.36
CA GLU A 116 3.30 -10.27 10.82
C GLU A 116 3.65 -8.79 10.81
N LEU A 117 2.65 -7.93 10.57
CA LEU A 117 2.85 -6.49 10.50
C LEU A 117 1.57 -5.75 10.91
N TYR A 118 1.71 -4.75 11.81
CA TYR A 118 0.62 -3.85 12.17
C TYR A 118 1.03 -2.40 11.92
N GLN A 119 0.18 -1.60 11.28
CA GLN A 119 0.57 -0.32 10.73
C GLN A 119 -0.30 0.83 11.23
N LEU A 120 0.32 1.98 11.50
CA LEU A 120 -0.39 3.24 11.69
C LEU A 120 -0.99 3.69 10.35
N HIS A 121 -2.32 3.86 10.32
CA HIS A 121 -3.08 4.13 9.09
C HIS A 121 -3.54 5.59 8.95
N ASN A 122 -3.28 6.42 9.94
CA ASN A 122 -3.60 7.84 9.87
C ASN A 122 -2.77 8.52 8.77
N ARG A 123 -3.37 9.50 8.11
CA ARG A 123 -2.57 10.51 7.40
C ARG A 123 -1.81 11.33 8.44
N ILE A 124 -0.55 11.60 8.14
CA ILE A 124 0.32 12.40 9.01
C ILE A 124 0.40 13.80 8.43
N THR A 125 -0.09 14.79 9.17
CA THR A 125 -0.25 16.16 8.66
C THR A 125 0.45 17.17 9.55
N PHE A 126 0.65 18.37 9.04
CA PHE A 126 1.15 19.48 9.82
C PHE A 126 0.03 20.11 10.66
N GLU A 127 -1.16 20.27 10.08
CA GLU A 127 -2.33 20.85 10.73
C GLU A 127 -3.28 19.76 11.26
N GLU A 128 -3.96 20.05 12.35
CA GLU A 128 -4.96 19.16 12.94
C GLU A 128 -6.21 19.06 12.05
N ASN A 129 -6.68 17.84 11.88
CA ASN A 129 -7.92 17.52 11.21
C ASN A 129 -8.50 16.23 11.84
N ASN A 130 -9.81 16.04 11.80
CA ASN A 130 -10.50 14.94 12.46
C ASN A 130 -10.01 13.54 12.04
N ASP A 131 -9.53 13.39 10.79
CA ASP A 131 -9.11 12.09 10.23
C ASP A 131 -7.58 11.92 10.15
N THR A 132 -6.80 12.85 10.76
CA THR A 132 -5.35 12.89 10.64
C THR A 132 -4.69 12.85 12.01
N LEU A 133 -3.38 12.61 12.03
CA LEU A 133 -2.53 12.85 13.19
C LEU A 133 -1.45 13.83 12.80
N THR A 134 -1.20 14.81 13.65
CA THR A 134 -0.04 15.69 13.50
C THR A 134 1.22 15.04 14.08
N CYS A 135 2.38 15.49 13.62
CA CYS A 135 3.65 15.14 14.25
C CYS A 135 3.65 15.41 15.75
N SER A 136 3.09 16.57 16.16
CA SER A 136 3.01 16.93 17.57
C SER A 136 2.18 15.93 18.39
N GLN A 137 1.02 15.50 17.86
CA GLN A 137 0.20 14.47 18.51
C GLN A 137 0.95 13.13 18.60
N ILE A 138 1.67 12.74 17.55
CA ILE A 138 2.45 11.47 17.53
C ILE A 138 3.56 11.53 18.59
N PHE A 139 4.34 12.61 18.67
CA PHE A 139 5.44 12.74 19.60
C PHE A 139 4.97 12.97 21.04
N ASN A 140 4.02 13.89 21.27
CA ASN A 140 3.55 14.21 22.63
C ASN A 140 2.84 13.04 23.30
N ASN A 141 2.29 12.11 22.53
CA ASN A 141 1.62 10.92 23.06
C ASN A 141 2.46 9.64 22.93
N ASN A 142 3.73 9.75 22.53
CA ASN A 142 4.66 8.62 22.41
C ASN A 142 4.12 7.48 21.55
N ILE A 143 3.41 7.79 20.43
CA ILE A 143 2.74 6.77 19.60
C ILE A 143 3.75 5.78 19.01
N CYS A 144 4.95 6.24 18.65
CA CYS A 144 6.01 5.37 18.12
C CYS A 144 6.43 4.32 19.14
N GLU A 145 6.61 4.73 20.40
CA GLU A 145 6.98 3.87 21.52
C GLU A 145 5.85 2.91 21.89
N ILE A 146 4.60 3.40 21.89
CA ILE A 146 3.42 2.56 22.15
C ILE A 146 3.31 1.46 21.09
N MET A 147 3.47 1.78 19.81
CA MET A 147 3.48 0.76 18.76
C MET A 147 4.66 -0.21 18.91
N THR A 148 5.83 0.25 19.36
CA THR A 148 6.97 -0.62 19.62
C THR A 148 6.65 -1.64 20.73
N LYS A 149 5.93 -1.25 21.78
CA LYS A 149 5.50 -2.17 22.85
C LYS A 149 4.62 -3.30 22.37
N LEU A 150 3.80 -3.09 21.32
CA LEU A 150 2.99 -4.17 20.74
C LEU A 150 3.86 -5.32 20.18
N LYS A 151 5.11 -5.02 19.78
CA LYS A 151 6.09 -6.06 19.38
C LYS A 151 6.61 -6.82 20.60
N GLU A 152 6.90 -6.10 21.69
CA GLU A 152 7.39 -6.68 22.94
C GLU A 152 6.34 -7.61 23.55
N ASP A 153 5.06 -7.28 23.44
CA ASP A 153 3.93 -8.10 23.89
C ASP A 153 3.73 -9.37 23.03
N GLY A 154 4.42 -9.47 21.89
CA GLY A 154 4.36 -10.63 20.99
C GLY A 154 3.09 -10.73 20.12
N ARG A 155 2.16 -9.79 20.23
CA ARG A 155 0.92 -9.74 19.41
C ARG A 155 1.17 -9.31 17.97
N VAL A 156 2.26 -8.58 17.71
CA VAL A 156 2.71 -8.22 16.37
C VAL A 156 4.21 -8.48 16.24
N LYS A 157 4.65 -8.93 15.05
CA LYS A 157 6.09 -9.16 14.80
C LYS A 157 6.81 -7.88 14.39
N ASN A 158 6.15 -7.04 13.62
CA ASN A 158 6.70 -5.81 13.07
C ASN A 158 5.66 -4.69 13.09
N ILE A 159 6.13 -3.45 13.10
CA ILE A 159 5.28 -2.25 13.03
C ILE A 159 5.61 -1.43 11.78
N GLY A 160 4.60 -0.76 11.25
CA GLY A 160 4.74 0.06 10.06
C GLY A 160 3.87 1.30 10.08
N LEU A 161 3.96 2.09 9.02
CA LEU A 161 3.08 3.23 8.79
C LEU A 161 2.62 3.30 7.33
N THR A 162 1.48 3.92 7.10
CA THR A 162 1.07 4.37 5.77
C THR A 162 1.58 5.80 5.58
N ALA A 163 2.56 5.96 4.69
CA ALA A 163 3.24 7.24 4.47
C ALA A 163 2.39 8.16 3.56
N LEU A 164 1.24 8.58 4.05
CA LEU A 164 0.31 9.50 3.40
C LEU A 164 0.07 10.73 4.28
N GLY A 165 -0.05 11.89 3.65
CA GLY A 165 -0.22 13.17 4.31
C GLY A 165 0.85 14.18 3.90
N ASP A 166 1.30 15.01 4.82
CA ASP A 166 2.37 15.98 4.59
C ASP A 166 3.74 15.31 4.61
N THR A 167 4.50 15.46 3.54
CA THR A 167 5.77 14.78 3.32
C THR A 167 6.80 15.10 4.40
N GLU A 168 6.93 16.34 4.83
CA GLU A 168 7.89 16.71 5.87
C GLU A 168 7.49 16.15 7.25
N SER A 169 6.19 16.09 7.52
CA SER A 169 5.66 15.46 8.72
C SER A 169 5.92 13.95 8.74
N ILE A 170 5.69 13.28 7.62
CA ILE A 170 5.99 11.85 7.43
C ILE A 170 7.49 11.59 7.61
N ARG A 171 8.36 12.40 7.02
CA ARG A 171 9.82 12.29 7.14
C ARG A 171 10.28 12.34 8.59
N LYS A 172 9.76 13.28 9.38
CA LYS A 172 10.08 13.36 10.81
C LYS A 172 9.79 12.05 11.55
N ILE A 173 8.67 11.40 11.22
CA ILE A 173 8.30 10.12 11.85
C ILE A 173 9.17 8.97 11.33
N ILE A 174 9.45 8.89 10.04
CA ILE A 174 10.38 7.89 9.49
C ILE A 174 11.76 8.00 10.13
N LEU A 175 12.25 9.23 10.31
CA LEU A 175 13.59 9.51 10.88
C LEU A 175 13.70 9.18 12.36
N THR A 176 12.62 8.89 13.08
CA THR A 176 12.69 8.33 14.44
C THR A 176 13.31 6.92 14.46
N GLY A 177 13.23 6.19 13.33
CA GLY A 177 13.74 4.83 13.21
C GLY A 177 12.91 3.74 13.91
N HIS A 178 11.77 4.06 14.51
CA HIS A 178 10.92 3.08 15.20
C HIS A 178 10.27 2.07 14.25
N PHE A 179 9.76 2.53 13.10
CA PHE A 179 8.98 1.72 12.19
C PHE A 179 9.84 0.80 11.32
N ASP A 180 9.39 -0.44 11.16
CA ASP A 180 10.07 -1.48 10.35
C ASP A 180 9.70 -1.40 8.88
N THR A 181 8.50 -0.86 8.55
CA THR A 181 8.00 -0.74 7.17
C THR A 181 7.28 0.57 6.93
N ALA A 182 7.21 0.96 5.65
CA ALA A 182 6.36 2.06 5.18
C ALA A 182 5.62 1.68 3.90
N GLN A 183 4.31 1.99 3.85
CA GLN A 183 3.53 1.96 2.62
C GLN A 183 3.69 3.30 1.92
N ILE A 184 4.36 3.30 0.77
CA ILE A 184 4.73 4.51 0.01
C ILE A 184 3.87 4.64 -1.24
N TYR A 185 3.30 5.83 -1.44
CA TYR A 185 2.60 6.19 -2.67
C TYR A 185 3.58 6.21 -3.85
N TYR A 186 3.31 5.41 -4.87
CA TYR A 186 4.16 5.35 -6.06
C TYR A 186 3.39 4.81 -7.26
N ASN A 187 3.38 5.54 -8.37
CA ASN A 187 2.80 5.10 -9.64
C ASN A 187 3.34 5.93 -10.81
N LEU A 188 2.85 5.62 -12.01
CA LEU A 188 3.24 6.30 -13.26
C LEU A 188 2.91 7.80 -13.28
N LEU A 189 1.85 8.23 -12.61
CA LEU A 189 1.45 9.64 -12.55
C LEU A 189 2.22 10.42 -11.49
N ASN A 190 2.68 9.74 -10.44
CA ASN A 190 3.45 10.37 -9.37
C ASN A 190 4.59 9.44 -8.89
N PRO A 191 5.77 9.52 -9.49
CA PRO A 191 6.96 8.78 -9.07
C PRO A 191 7.80 9.52 -8.02
N SER A 192 7.34 10.66 -7.51
CA SER A 192 8.16 11.60 -6.72
C SER A 192 8.82 10.98 -5.50
N ALA A 193 8.20 9.97 -4.87
CA ALA A 193 8.79 9.28 -3.72
C ALA A 193 10.18 8.66 -4.00
N ASN A 194 10.48 8.39 -5.29
CA ASN A 194 11.77 7.86 -5.72
C ASN A 194 12.83 8.96 -5.97
N PHE A 195 12.44 10.22 -5.99
CA PHE A 195 13.36 11.35 -6.17
C PHE A 195 14.05 11.67 -4.83
N LYS A 196 15.31 12.09 -4.89
CA LYS A 196 16.07 12.49 -3.70
C LYS A 196 15.69 13.87 -3.20
N GLU A 197 15.38 14.77 -4.12
CA GLU A 197 15.10 16.18 -3.86
C GLU A 197 13.72 16.54 -4.40
N LYS A 198 13.16 17.63 -3.86
CA LYS A 198 11.89 18.17 -4.30
C LYS A 198 11.92 18.44 -5.80
N SER A 199 11.02 17.78 -6.52
CA SER A 199 10.88 17.95 -7.95
C SER A 199 10.08 19.24 -8.25
N ARG A 200 10.16 19.74 -9.50
CA ARG A 200 9.27 20.81 -10.00
C ARG A 200 7.88 20.28 -10.34
N TRP A 201 7.47 19.25 -9.62
CA TRP A 201 6.23 18.54 -9.82
C TRP A 201 5.05 19.40 -9.36
N ASN A 202 3.99 19.48 -10.17
CA ASN A 202 2.80 20.28 -9.87
C ASN A 202 1.76 19.52 -9.02
N ASP A 203 2.14 18.39 -8.45
CA ASP A 203 1.30 17.53 -7.65
C ASP A 203 1.90 17.34 -6.26
N HIS A 204 1.27 16.51 -5.41
CA HIS A 204 1.80 16.20 -4.11
C HIS A 204 3.19 15.55 -4.21
N ASP A 205 4.18 16.18 -3.60
CA ASP A 205 5.57 15.76 -3.70
C ASP A 205 5.99 14.88 -2.52
N PHE A 206 6.22 13.59 -2.77
CA PHE A 206 6.70 12.62 -1.80
C PHE A 206 8.23 12.45 -1.82
N SER A 207 9.00 13.34 -2.44
CA SER A 207 10.44 13.15 -2.61
C SER A 207 11.17 13.02 -1.27
N GLY A 208 12.21 12.19 -1.31
CA GLY A 208 13.01 11.84 -0.14
C GLY A 208 12.48 10.65 0.66
N LEU A 209 11.20 10.30 0.63
CA LEU A 209 10.63 9.27 1.50
C LEU A 209 11.27 7.89 1.32
N ILE A 210 11.46 7.42 0.07
CA ILE A 210 12.16 6.15 -0.19
C ILE A 210 13.60 6.21 0.31
N SER A 211 14.30 7.33 0.09
CA SER A 211 15.66 7.52 0.56
C SER A 211 15.76 7.48 2.08
N ASP A 212 14.81 8.10 2.78
CA ASP A 212 14.77 8.12 4.23
C ASP A 212 14.44 6.73 4.81
N CYS A 213 13.50 6.00 4.25
CA CYS A 213 13.23 4.61 4.62
C CYS A 213 14.48 3.72 4.48
N LYS A 214 15.26 3.91 3.42
CA LYS A 214 16.50 3.13 3.18
C LYS A 214 17.57 3.37 4.23
N LYS A 215 17.67 4.57 4.84
CA LYS A 215 18.62 4.85 5.92
C LYS A 215 18.45 3.91 7.11
N PHE A 216 17.23 3.45 7.35
CA PHE A 216 16.90 2.55 8.47
C PHE A 216 16.63 1.11 8.01
N ASN A 217 16.93 0.78 6.76
CA ASN A 217 16.62 -0.53 6.16
C ASN A 217 15.14 -0.92 6.39
N MET A 218 14.22 0.03 6.28
CA MET A 218 12.79 -0.22 6.37
C MET A 218 12.30 -0.99 5.14
N GLY A 219 11.32 -1.86 5.34
CA GLY A 219 10.59 -2.48 4.24
C GLY A 219 9.71 -1.45 3.52
N ILE A 220 9.85 -1.33 2.20
CA ILE A 220 9.14 -0.35 1.39
C ILE A 220 8.09 -1.07 0.55
N MET A 221 6.82 -0.80 0.83
CA MET A 221 5.66 -1.41 0.18
C MET A 221 5.00 -0.37 -0.73
N GLY A 222 5.06 -0.56 -2.04
CA GLY A 222 4.43 0.36 -3.00
C GLY A 222 2.91 0.26 -2.97
N ILE A 223 2.22 1.38 -2.78
CA ILE A 223 0.75 1.45 -2.81
C ILE A 223 0.25 2.37 -3.92
N ARG A 224 -1.03 2.20 -4.29
CA ARG A 224 -1.70 3.03 -5.30
C ARG A 224 -1.08 2.94 -6.69
N ILE A 225 -0.53 1.80 -7.05
CA ILE A 225 0.12 1.57 -8.35
C ILE A 225 -0.81 1.85 -9.53
N PHE A 226 -2.12 1.64 -9.36
CA PHE A 226 -3.15 1.91 -10.38
C PHE A 226 -3.79 3.31 -10.25
N ALA A 227 -3.27 4.21 -9.40
CA ALA A 227 -3.83 5.55 -9.16
C ALA A 227 -5.36 5.51 -8.93
N ALA A 228 -5.82 4.63 -8.03
CA ALA A 228 -7.25 4.35 -7.75
C ALA A 228 -8.08 3.88 -8.97
N GLY A 229 -7.44 3.30 -9.98
CA GLY A 229 -8.08 2.78 -11.20
C GLY A 229 -7.80 3.63 -12.45
N LEU A 230 -7.36 4.88 -12.31
CA LEU A 230 -7.08 5.78 -13.46
C LEU A 230 -6.07 5.18 -14.44
N LEU A 231 -5.06 4.47 -13.95
CA LEU A 231 -4.03 3.80 -14.76
C LEU A 231 -4.43 2.39 -15.22
N ALA A 232 -5.58 1.88 -14.82
CA ALA A 232 -5.98 0.51 -15.14
C ALA A 232 -7.10 0.43 -16.15
N THR A 233 -8.04 1.40 -16.16
CA THR A 233 -9.24 1.36 -16.99
C THR A 233 -9.79 2.77 -17.26
N ASP A 234 -10.54 2.92 -18.36
CA ASP A 234 -11.30 4.13 -18.65
C ASP A 234 -12.67 4.13 -17.97
N VAL A 235 -13.12 2.98 -17.43
CA VAL A 235 -14.38 2.86 -16.71
C VAL A 235 -14.22 3.39 -15.29
N ARG A 236 -15.08 4.32 -14.89
CA ARG A 236 -15.10 4.88 -13.52
C ARG A 236 -16.21 4.21 -12.70
N HIS A 237 -15.86 3.82 -11.50
CA HIS A 237 -16.77 3.10 -10.59
C HIS A 237 -17.28 3.97 -9.44
N GLY A 238 -16.88 5.26 -9.37
CA GLY A 238 -17.26 6.18 -8.30
C GLY A 238 -16.56 5.92 -6.96
N ARG A 239 -15.57 5.00 -6.95
CA ARG A 239 -14.74 4.68 -5.78
C ARG A 239 -13.31 5.20 -5.91
N GLU A 240 -13.04 5.95 -6.97
CA GLU A 240 -11.75 6.57 -7.25
C GLU A 240 -11.54 7.77 -6.33
N ILE A 241 -10.96 7.52 -5.15
CA ILE A 241 -10.66 8.59 -4.19
C ILE A 241 -9.25 9.09 -4.44
N PRO A 242 -9.09 10.38 -4.76
CA PRO A 242 -7.80 11.03 -4.75
C PRO A 242 -7.11 10.87 -3.39
N VAL A 243 -5.85 10.49 -3.38
CA VAL A 243 -5.07 10.33 -2.14
C VAL A 243 -4.71 11.68 -1.54
N THR A 244 -4.64 12.71 -2.36
CA THR A 244 -4.29 14.07 -1.96
C THR A 244 -5.40 15.04 -2.37
N HIS A 245 -5.61 16.09 -1.59
CA HIS A 245 -6.63 17.12 -1.87
C HIS A 245 -6.28 18.00 -3.08
N VAL A 246 -5.08 17.87 -3.61
CA VAL A 246 -4.56 18.70 -4.70
C VAL A 246 -4.86 18.11 -6.08
N ILE A 247 -5.28 16.83 -6.14
CA ILE A 247 -5.47 16.13 -7.41
C ILE A 247 -6.73 16.60 -8.11
N ASN A 248 -6.55 17.18 -9.31
CA ASN A 248 -7.62 17.41 -10.25
C ASN A 248 -7.77 16.18 -11.15
N ILE A 249 -8.87 15.42 -11.02
CA ILE A 249 -9.13 14.19 -11.79
C ILE A 249 -9.01 14.41 -13.30
N LYS A 250 -9.49 15.53 -13.83
CA LYS A 250 -9.38 15.84 -15.27
C LYS A 250 -7.93 16.02 -15.72
N GLU A 251 -7.09 16.59 -14.87
CA GLU A 251 -5.68 16.72 -15.17
C GLU A 251 -4.98 15.36 -15.12
N GLU A 252 -5.31 14.51 -14.17
CA GLU A 252 -4.80 13.15 -14.09
C GLU A 252 -5.24 12.32 -15.31
N GLU A 253 -6.48 12.44 -15.77
CA GLU A 253 -6.98 11.79 -16.99
C GLU A 253 -6.18 12.27 -18.23
N ARG A 254 -5.92 13.56 -18.35
CA ARG A 254 -5.07 14.09 -19.42
C ARG A 254 -3.66 13.51 -19.40
N ARG A 255 -3.05 13.40 -18.21
CA ARG A 255 -1.73 12.76 -18.03
C ARG A 255 -1.75 11.30 -18.43
N VAL A 256 -2.80 10.57 -18.08
CA VAL A 256 -3.01 9.16 -18.48
C VAL A 256 -3.10 9.05 -20.00
N GLU A 257 -3.89 9.90 -20.66
CA GLU A 257 -4.00 9.91 -22.12
C GLU A 257 -2.65 10.15 -22.79
N ARG A 258 -1.89 11.15 -22.35
CA ARG A 258 -0.54 11.43 -22.86
C ARG A 258 0.40 10.28 -22.69
N LEU A 259 0.39 9.64 -21.52
CA LEU A 259 1.22 8.48 -21.22
C LEU A 259 0.92 7.32 -22.23
N PHE A 260 -0.35 6.97 -22.38
CA PHE A 260 -0.72 5.84 -23.25
C PHE A 260 -0.62 6.15 -24.74
N GLN A 261 -0.70 7.43 -25.14
CA GLN A 261 -0.31 7.86 -26.50
C GLN A 261 1.18 7.62 -26.79
N LEU A 262 2.05 7.84 -25.82
CA LEU A 262 3.49 7.59 -25.94
C LEU A 262 3.81 6.09 -26.04
N VAL A 263 3.12 5.27 -25.25
CA VAL A 263 3.49 3.86 -25.01
C VAL A 263 2.78 2.90 -25.98
N GLY A 264 1.54 3.20 -26.36
CA GLY A 264 0.69 2.28 -27.13
C GLY A 264 0.40 0.98 -26.36
N ASP A 265 0.01 -0.08 -27.10
CA ASP A 265 -0.42 -1.36 -26.53
C ASP A 265 0.68 -2.44 -26.52
N THR A 266 1.92 -2.09 -26.86
CA THR A 266 3.02 -3.05 -27.06
C THR A 266 3.42 -3.78 -25.77
N TYR A 267 3.18 -3.16 -24.60
CA TYR A 267 3.70 -3.64 -23.31
C TYR A 267 2.65 -4.27 -22.42
N GLY A 268 1.51 -4.66 -22.95
CA GLY A 268 0.36 -5.19 -22.24
C GLY A 268 -0.76 -4.16 -22.10
N ASN A 269 -1.88 -4.56 -21.46
CA ASN A 269 -2.95 -3.62 -21.17
C ASN A 269 -2.51 -2.55 -20.14
N ARG A 270 -3.33 -1.50 -19.92
CA ARG A 270 -2.99 -0.38 -19.04
C ARG A 270 -2.64 -0.83 -17.62
N ALA A 271 -3.40 -1.77 -17.05
CA ALA A 271 -3.15 -2.29 -15.70
C ALA A 271 -1.82 -3.07 -15.64
N GLN A 272 -1.56 -3.91 -16.64
CA GLN A 272 -0.30 -4.64 -16.76
C GLN A 272 0.89 -3.67 -16.89
N PHE A 273 0.75 -2.66 -17.72
CA PHE A 273 1.78 -1.64 -17.88
C PHE A 273 2.08 -0.90 -16.59
N ALA A 274 1.04 -0.43 -15.88
CA ALA A 274 1.20 0.27 -14.61
C ALA A 274 1.87 -0.62 -13.54
N LEU A 275 1.50 -1.90 -13.46
CA LEU A 275 2.13 -2.83 -12.52
C LEU A 275 3.59 -3.10 -12.89
N ARG A 276 3.90 -3.31 -14.16
CA ARG A 276 5.27 -3.52 -14.65
C ARG A 276 6.17 -2.32 -14.38
N TYR A 277 5.63 -1.09 -14.48
CA TYR A 277 6.35 0.11 -14.04
C TYR A 277 6.71 0.05 -12.56
N GLY A 278 5.77 -0.32 -11.70
CA GLY A 278 6.04 -0.51 -10.27
C GLY A 278 7.10 -1.58 -10.02
N LEU A 279 7.04 -2.71 -10.74
CA LEU A 279 8.02 -3.80 -10.65
C LEU A 279 9.42 -3.39 -11.14
N SER A 280 9.52 -2.33 -11.96
CA SER A 280 10.79 -1.77 -12.41
C SER A 280 11.53 -1.00 -11.30
N ASN A 281 10.82 -0.55 -10.25
CA ASN A 281 11.43 0.16 -9.15
C ASN A 281 12.08 -0.79 -8.14
N LYS A 282 13.39 -0.96 -8.24
CA LYS A 282 14.19 -1.86 -7.37
C LYS A 282 14.23 -1.42 -5.90
N ASN A 283 13.72 -0.22 -5.57
CA ASN A 283 13.65 0.26 -4.19
C ASN A 283 12.39 -0.23 -3.46
N LEU A 284 11.39 -0.75 -4.17
CA LEU A 284 10.20 -1.34 -3.57
C LEU A 284 10.45 -2.82 -3.26
N ASN A 285 10.11 -3.25 -2.04
CA ASN A 285 10.19 -4.66 -1.66
C ASN A 285 8.97 -5.45 -2.16
N CYS A 286 7.81 -4.80 -2.22
CA CYS A 286 6.59 -5.35 -2.79
C CYS A 286 5.64 -4.25 -3.28
N ILE A 287 4.62 -4.67 -4.03
CA ILE A 287 3.49 -3.82 -4.44
C ILE A 287 2.21 -4.40 -3.86
N VAL A 288 1.42 -3.56 -3.20
CA VAL A 288 0.09 -3.90 -2.67
C VAL A 288 -0.94 -3.74 -3.78
N LEU A 289 -1.53 -4.84 -4.22
CA LEU A 289 -2.51 -4.85 -5.31
C LEU A 289 -3.93 -4.59 -4.81
N GLY A 290 -4.54 -3.49 -5.25
CA GLY A 290 -5.99 -3.27 -5.11
C GLY A 290 -6.71 -3.91 -6.28
N LEU A 291 -7.53 -4.93 -6.03
CA LEU A 291 -8.19 -5.74 -7.06
C LEU A 291 -9.72 -5.67 -6.88
N ALA A 292 -10.45 -5.64 -8.02
CA ALA A 292 -11.92 -5.63 -8.02
C ALA A 292 -12.53 -6.93 -8.56
N SER A 293 -11.74 -7.79 -9.21
CA SER A 293 -12.22 -9.03 -9.80
C SER A 293 -11.11 -10.07 -9.94
N LEU A 294 -11.48 -11.31 -10.24
CA LEU A 294 -10.54 -12.38 -10.57
C LEU A 294 -9.75 -12.09 -11.86
N ASP A 295 -10.34 -11.40 -12.81
CA ASP A 295 -9.64 -11.07 -14.05
C ASP A 295 -8.55 -10.03 -13.80
N HIS A 296 -8.78 -9.05 -12.91
CA HIS A 296 -7.71 -8.15 -12.46
C HIS A 296 -6.55 -8.88 -11.78
N LEU A 297 -6.85 -9.96 -11.03
CA LEU A 297 -5.81 -10.80 -10.45
C LEU A 297 -5.01 -11.53 -11.54
N LYS A 298 -5.68 -12.15 -12.52
CA LYS A 298 -5.03 -12.84 -13.64
C LYS A 298 -4.16 -11.89 -14.46
N ASP A 299 -4.66 -10.70 -14.79
CA ASP A 299 -3.90 -9.66 -15.49
C ASP A 299 -2.65 -9.24 -14.68
N SER A 300 -2.79 -9.12 -13.36
CA SER A 300 -1.66 -8.79 -12.50
C SER A 300 -0.61 -9.91 -12.46
N MET A 301 -1.04 -11.18 -12.45
CA MET A 301 -0.11 -12.33 -12.52
C MET A 301 0.61 -12.37 -13.87
N GLN A 302 -0.10 -12.11 -14.96
CA GLN A 302 0.51 -12.03 -16.29
C GLN A 302 1.52 -10.87 -16.38
N ALA A 303 1.22 -9.71 -15.80
CA ALA A 303 2.17 -8.61 -15.70
C ALA A 303 3.45 -8.99 -14.94
N VAL A 304 3.32 -9.77 -13.85
CA VAL A 304 4.47 -10.31 -13.10
C VAL A 304 5.31 -11.26 -13.96
N GLU A 305 4.68 -12.09 -14.78
CA GLU A 305 5.37 -13.00 -15.72
C GLU A 305 6.11 -12.23 -16.82
N LEU A 306 5.49 -11.17 -17.36
CA LEU A 306 6.13 -10.27 -18.32
C LEU A 306 7.30 -9.49 -17.72
N GLY A 307 7.32 -9.31 -16.39
CA GLY A 307 8.40 -8.66 -15.66
C GLY A 307 8.44 -7.13 -15.81
N PRO A 308 9.54 -6.50 -15.35
CA PRO A 308 9.75 -5.05 -15.45
C PRO A 308 9.65 -4.52 -16.88
N LEU A 309 9.42 -3.21 -17.02
CA LEU A 309 9.51 -2.52 -18.30
C LEU A 309 10.97 -2.41 -18.76
N PRO A 310 11.24 -2.33 -20.07
CA PRO A 310 12.58 -2.09 -20.61
C PRO A 310 13.17 -0.74 -20.17
N ASP A 311 14.49 -0.70 -19.97
CA ASP A 311 15.16 0.50 -19.43
C ASP A 311 15.04 1.72 -20.38
N ASP A 312 15.08 1.52 -21.69
CA ASP A 312 14.93 2.59 -22.69
C ASP A 312 13.52 3.21 -22.63
N LEU A 313 12.49 2.40 -22.33
CA LEU A 313 11.14 2.90 -22.13
C LEU A 313 11.01 3.65 -20.80
N LEU A 314 11.66 3.18 -19.74
CA LEU A 314 11.68 3.89 -18.45
C LEU A 314 12.30 5.29 -18.57
N VAL A 315 13.32 5.45 -19.43
CA VAL A 315 13.91 6.77 -19.74
C VAL A 315 12.85 7.67 -20.40
N LYS A 316 12.16 7.21 -21.43
CA LYS A 316 11.10 7.99 -22.10
C LYS A 316 9.96 8.37 -21.17
N ILE A 317 9.54 7.45 -20.30
CA ILE A 317 8.53 7.73 -19.27
C ILE A 317 9.04 8.82 -18.33
N SER A 318 10.29 8.74 -17.88
CA SER A 318 10.89 9.74 -17.00
C SER A 318 10.97 11.13 -17.66
N GLU A 319 11.28 11.21 -18.95
CA GLU A 319 11.28 12.46 -19.71
C GLU A 319 9.86 13.05 -19.75
N LEU A 320 8.85 12.25 -20.04
CA LEU A 320 7.44 12.68 -20.03
C LEU A 320 7.01 13.16 -18.63
N GLN A 321 7.37 12.44 -17.58
CA GLN A 321 7.11 12.83 -16.20
C GLN A 321 7.80 14.17 -15.85
N ASN A 322 9.06 14.34 -16.21
CA ASN A 322 9.83 15.57 -15.96
C ASN A 322 9.30 16.78 -16.73
N SER A 323 8.64 16.58 -17.87
CA SER A 323 7.95 17.64 -18.61
C SER A 323 6.53 17.92 -18.06
N ASN A 324 6.11 17.27 -16.98
CA ASN A 324 4.76 17.31 -16.44
C ASN A 324 3.68 16.87 -17.46
N PHE A 325 4.01 15.85 -18.27
CA PHE A 325 3.16 15.26 -19.33
C PHE A 325 2.76 16.27 -20.43
N ILE A 326 3.65 17.21 -20.78
CA ILE A 326 3.46 18.16 -21.88
C ILE A 326 4.02 17.61 -23.18
#